data_495261febc8684e55c39ffbbd823501c
#
_entry.id   495261febc8684e55c39ffbbd823501c
#
_cell.length_a   1.000
_cell.length_b   1.000
_cell.length_c   1.000
_cell.angle_alpha   90.00
_cell.angle_beta   90.00
_cell.angle_gamma   90.00
#
_symmetry.space_group_name_H-M   'P 1'
#
loop_
_entity.id
_entity.type
_entity.pdbx_description
1 polymer ?
#
loop_
_entity_poly.entity_id
_entity_poly.type
_entity_poly.pdbx_seq_one_letter_code
_entity_poly.pdbx_strand_id
1 'polypeptide(L)'
;MDFPRQVTGIATPGSPRGDAQFDCRRLLEPPRMTIMMWDQAYLLRHAPGESFADYGRVLDEARERGYNTVRIDPLPNLIDLQRPQTVLSWADPQRPFFPWGNRHECSGPVGQWLMEFMQALVKRGLFYTLSTWWFDETHWCGKAGISPAVSRIPRDHREAAEIWIPFLAQWKERFGFQGLVYVDIHNEVPFFMKGYKLLLKDKVGLDWDKGLPFTPGQVEFLSQDLNGAMRLLQREFPELRFTASIHGDERWMSVPLHFDCLDVHFYLDADQRWVNRTKFDEWVTAGIYTDDAWFKEFSDRCSKTRNAVMPMLFQRQQQRLADFASWAARHGMPLTTSESWSTWYYVDHPDLDWEWLLEWAEMTVDGAIAHNMWGWTPHNYVQPQFENWKNVSWHKRLTEKFLAVA
;
A
#
# COMPACT_ATOMS: atom_id res chain seq x y z
N MET A 1 -1.77 9.66 36.31
CA MET A 1 -0.33 9.33 36.44
C MET A 1 0.34 9.79 35.18
N ASP A 2 1.04 10.91 35.29
CA ASP A 2 1.70 11.54 34.13
C ASP A 2 2.97 10.76 33.79
N PHE A 3 3.04 10.23 32.59
CA PHE A 3 4.28 9.72 32.04
C PHE A 3 5.03 10.86 31.34
N PRO A 4 6.29 11.13 31.71
CA PRO A 4 7.05 12.20 31.08
C PRO A 4 7.43 11.82 29.65
N ARG A 5 7.12 12.71 28.70
CA ARG A 5 7.65 12.69 27.32
C ARG A 5 9.13 13.04 27.37
N GLN A 6 9.99 12.03 27.41
CA GLN A 6 11.40 12.20 27.07
C GLN A 6 11.78 11.18 26.02
N VAL A 7 11.67 11.56 24.75
CA VAL A 7 12.44 10.92 23.68
C VAL A 7 13.81 11.59 23.66
N THR A 8 14.71 11.07 24.47
CA THR A 8 16.13 11.44 24.37
C THR A 8 16.71 10.78 23.14
N GLY A 9 17.00 11.58 22.11
CA GLY A 9 17.74 11.14 20.93
C GLY A 9 19.12 10.64 21.32
N ILE A 10 19.33 9.32 21.27
CA ILE A 10 20.67 8.73 21.29
C ILE A 10 21.18 8.77 19.85
N ALA A 11 22.01 9.76 19.54
CA ALA A 11 22.76 9.79 18.29
C ALA A 11 23.78 8.64 18.33
N THR A 12 23.61 7.64 17.46
CA THR A 12 24.64 6.65 17.20
C THR A 12 25.76 7.28 16.37
N PRO A 13 27.03 7.11 16.73
CA PRO A 13 28.15 7.61 15.92
C PRO A 13 28.18 6.85 14.60
N GLY A 14 28.00 7.58 13.47
CA GLY A 14 28.12 7.02 12.14
C GLY A 14 26.89 7.20 11.23
N SER A 15 25.86 7.93 11.63
CA SER A 15 24.78 8.30 10.74
C SER A 15 25.30 9.21 9.61
N PRO A 16 25.10 8.84 8.32
CA PRO A 16 25.54 9.67 7.19
C PRO A 16 24.65 10.89 6.94
N ARG A 17 23.81 11.28 7.89
CA ARG A 17 23.12 12.57 7.88
C ARG A 17 24.12 13.64 8.28
N GLY A 18 24.91 14.11 7.32
CA GLY A 18 25.61 15.39 7.47
C GLY A 18 24.55 16.45 7.77
N ASP A 19 24.57 16.96 9.01
CA ASP A 19 23.96 18.20 9.52
C ASP A 19 22.49 18.53 9.25
N ALA A 20 21.71 17.70 8.58
CA ALA A 20 20.26 17.78 8.65
C ALA A 20 19.80 16.98 9.88
N GLN A 21 19.81 17.61 11.06
CA GLN A 21 19.05 17.13 12.20
C GLN A 21 17.63 16.85 11.70
N PHE A 22 17.19 15.57 11.84
CA PHE A 22 15.80 15.23 11.65
C PHE A 22 15.01 16.14 12.58
N ASP A 23 14.29 17.10 11.99
CA ASP A 23 13.48 18.02 12.78
C ASP A 23 12.28 17.25 13.31
N CYS A 24 12.46 16.61 14.48
CA CYS A 24 11.39 15.95 15.23
C CYS A 24 10.23 16.91 15.62
N ARG A 25 10.33 18.19 15.24
CA ARG A 25 9.27 19.18 15.36
C ARG A 25 8.24 19.11 14.22
N ARG A 26 8.47 18.36 13.14
CA ARG A 26 7.39 18.03 12.19
C ARG A 26 6.45 17.07 12.90
N LEU A 27 5.43 17.63 13.54
CA LEU A 27 4.31 16.86 14.07
C LEU A 27 3.79 15.94 12.96
N LEU A 28 3.57 14.66 13.30
CA LEU A 28 2.89 13.76 12.38
C LEU A 28 1.48 14.29 12.16
N GLU A 29 1.16 14.63 10.92
CA GLU A 29 -0.17 15.03 10.52
C GLU A 29 -0.68 14.06 9.48
N PRO A 30 -1.83 13.42 9.71
CA PRO A 30 -2.61 13.39 10.95
C PRO A 30 -1.85 12.65 12.08
N PRO A 31 -2.23 12.82 13.35
CA PRO A 31 -1.63 12.08 14.47
C PRO A 31 -1.74 10.56 14.31
N ARG A 32 -2.84 10.09 13.74
CA ARG A 32 -3.06 8.71 13.30
C ARG A 32 -3.85 8.66 12.01
N MET A 33 -3.57 7.65 11.19
CA MET A 33 -4.25 7.38 9.91
C MET A 33 -5.10 6.13 9.99
N THR A 34 -6.37 6.25 9.65
CA THR A 34 -7.22 5.13 9.25
C THR A 34 -7.28 5.10 7.73
N ILE A 35 -6.62 4.11 7.13
CA ILE A 35 -6.27 4.12 5.71
C ILE A 35 -7.26 3.25 4.92
N MET A 36 -7.74 3.77 3.81
CA MET A 36 -8.43 3.01 2.77
C MET A 36 -7.49 2.82 1.58
N MET A 37 -7.25 1.59 1.20
CA MET A 37 -6.51 1.26 0.00
C MET A 37 -7.46 1.29 -1.20
N TRP A 38 -7.50 2.41 -1.92
CA TRP A 38 -8.32 2.52 -3.12
C TRP A 38 -7.50 2.39 -4.40
N ASP A 39 -6.21 2.58 -4.30
CA ASP A 39 -5.24 2.47 -5.38
C ASP A 39 -5.77 2.98 -6.71
N GLN A 40 -6.20 2.11 -7.63
CA GLN A 40 -6.74 2.49 -8.94
C GLN A 40 -8.25 2.35 -9.04
N ALA A 41 -8.95 1.85 -8.01
CA ALA A 41 -10.39 1.62 -8.06
C ALA A 41 -11.17 2.91 -8.40
N TYR A 42 -10.71 4.05 -7.89
CA TYR A 42 -11.32 5.36 -8.19
C TYR A 42 -11.27 5.74 -9.67
N LEU A 43 -10.34 5.19 -10.45
CA LEU A 43 -10.27 5.35 -11.91
C LEU A 43 -11.05 4.25 -12.64
N LEU A 44 -10.78 3.00 -12.28
CA LEU A 44 -11.32 1.83 -12.98
C LEU A 44 -12.83 1.69 -12.81
N ARG A 45 -13.39 2.26 -11.75
CA ARG A 45 -14.82 2.23 -11.42
C ARG A 45 -15.49 3.60 -11.44
N HIS A 46 -14.97 4.52 -12.25
CA HIS A 46 -15.56 5.87 -12.38
C HIS A 46 -16.64 5.96 -13.46
N ALA A 47 -16.96 4.90 -14.19
CA ALA A 47 -18.02 4.92 -15.20
C ALA A 47 -19.42 5.13 -14.57
N PRO A 48 -20.41 5.66 -15.33
CA PRO A 48 -21.79 5.78 -14.86
C PRO A 48 -22.34 4.45 -14.33
N GLY A 49 -22.93 4.47 -13.14
CA GLY A 49 -23.48 3.28 -12.47
C GLY A 49 -22.46 2.48 -11.66
N GLU A 50 -21.18 2.80 -11.75
CA GLU A 50 -20.13 2.16 -10.97
C GLU A 50 -19.97 2.80 -9.57
N SER A 51 -19.24 2.10 -8.71
CA SER A 51 -19.09 2.47 -7.29
C SER A 51 -18.44 3.84 -7.07
N PHE A 52 -17.54 4.27 -7.95
CA PHE A 52 -16.86 5.57 -7.91
C PHE A 52 -17.41 6.58 -8.93
N ALA A 53 -18.61 6.37 -9.47
CA ALA A 53 -19.22 7.34 -10.40
C ALA A 53 -19.42 8.73 -9.80
N ASP A 54 -19.59 8.81 -8.47
CA ASP A 54 -19.69 10.04 -7.71
C ASP A 54 -18.64 10.06 -6.60
N TYR A 55 -17.53 10.74 -6.85
CA TYR A 55 -16.44 10.92 -5.90
C TYR A 55 -16.87 11.60 -4.61
N GLY A 56 -17.82 12.56 -4.71
CA GLY A 56 -18.33 13.24 -3.55
C GLY A 56 -18.99 12.27 -2.58
N ARG A 57 -19.90 11.47 -3.09
CA ARG A 57 -20.62 10.46 -2.31
C ARG A 57 -19.69 9.48 -1.62
N VAL A 58 -18.76 8.85 -2.36
CA VAL A 58 -17.89 7.80 -1.78
C VAL A 58 -16.94 8.35 -0.72
N LEU A 59 -16.48 9.59 -0.88
CA LEU A 59 -15.63 10.24 0.12
C LEU A 59 -16.41 10.66 1.37
N ASP A 60 -17.69 11.04 1.23
CA ASP A 60 -18.58 11.28 2.38
C ASP A 60 -18.90 9.97 3.12
N GLU A 61 -19.15 8.89 2.40
CA GLU A 61 -19.30 7.54 2.95
C GLU A 61 -18.06 7.08 3.71
N ALA A 62 -16.85 7.37 3.20
CA ALA A 62 -15.59 7.08 3.86
C ALA A 62 -15.47 7.80 5.21
N ARG A 63 -15.77 9.09 5.25
CA ARG A 63 -15.77 9.88 6.49
C ARG A 63 -16.83 9.39 7.49
N GLU A 64 -18.02 9.00 7.01
CA GLU A 64 -19.03 8.39 7.86
C GLU A 64 -18.51 7.14 8.57
N ARG A 65 -17.68 6.35 7.92
CA ARG A 65 -17.04 5.13 8.45
C ARG A 65 -15.82 5.39 9.33
N GLY A 66 -15.46 6.68 9.53
CA GLY A 66 -14.35 7.09 10.37
C GLY A 66 -12.98 6.99 9.70
N TYR A 67 -12.91 6.81 8.39
CA TYR A 67 -11.66 6.89 7.66
C TYR A 67 -11.23 8.33 7.45
N ASN A 68 -9.93 8.59 7.61
CA ASN A 68 -9.35 9.90 7.42
C ASN A 68 -8.30 9.97 6.32
N THR A 69 -7.81 8.84 5.81
CA THR A 69 -6.72 8.78 4.82
C THR A 69 -7.06 7.82 3.69
N VAL A 70 -6.82 8.25 2.46
CA VAL A 70 -6.97 7.44 1.24
C VAL A 70 -5.61 7.16 0.64
N ARG A 71 -5.31 5.90 0.35
CA ARG A 71 -4.16 5.53 -0.47
C ARG A 71 -4.62 5.41 -1.93
N ILE A 72 -3.89 6.07 -2.84
CA ILE A 72 -4.15 6.01 -4.28
C ILE A 72 -2.86 5.76 -5.07
N ASP A 73 -2.98 5.08 -6.21
CA ASP A 73 -1.96 5.05 -7.24
C ASP A 73 -2.27 6.16 -8.27
N PRO A 74 -1.43 7.20 -8.34
CA PRO A 74 -1.62 8.29 -9.27
C PRO A 74 -1.04 8.01 -10.66
N LEU A 75 -0.48 6.80 -10.89
CA LEU A 75 0.15 6.39 -12.14
C LEU A 75 1.21 7.38 -12.65
N PRO A 76 2.29 7.66 -11.88
CA PRO A 76 3.22 8.75 -12.17
C PRO A 76 3.99 8.57 -13.49
N ASN A 77 4.08 7.34 -13.99
CA ASN A 77 4.71 6.99 -15.25
C ASN A 77 3.76 7.02 -16.46
N LEU A 78 2.45 7.21 -16.25
CA LEU A 78 1.44 7.16 -17.30
C LEU A 78 0.64 8.46 -17.43
N ILE A 79 0.35 9.12 -16.30
CA ILE A 79 -0.45 10.35 -16.27
C ILE A 79 0.45 11.59 -16.38
N ASP A 80 0.15 12.42 -17.37
CA ASP A 80 0.71 13.76 -17.49
C ASP A 80 -0.36 14.79 -17.06
N LEU A 81 -0.16 15.41 -15.91
CA LEU A 81 -1.12 16.37 -15.37
C LEU A 81 -1.18 17.69 -16.17
N GLN A 82 -0.22 17.95 -17.07
CA GLN A 82 -0.30 19.05 -18.02
C GLN A 82 -1.25 18.72 -19.20
N ARG A 83 -1.48 17.43 -19.47
CA ARG A 83 -2.37 16.94 -20.51
C ARG A 83 -3.44 15.98 -19.96
N PRO A 84 -4.26 16.42 -18.98
CA PRO A 84 -5.16 15.55 -18.22
C PRO A 84 -6.25 14.91 -19.08
N GLN A 85 -6.52 15.46 -20.27
CA GLN A 85 -7.51 14.95 -21.24
C GLN A 85 -7.00 13.76 -22.05
N THR A 86 -5.75 13.33 -21.87
CA THR A 86 -5.23 12.14 -22.55
C THR A 86 -6.04 10.92 -22.14
N VAL A 87 -6.60 10.24 -23.14
CA VAL A 87 -7.37 9.02 -22.93
C VAL A 87 -6.41 7.85 -22.75
N LEU A 88 -6.51 7.20 -21.60
CA LEU A 88 -5.88 5.93 -21.33
C LEU A 88 -6.93 4.82 -21.33
N SER A 89 -6.53 3.63 -21.75
CA SER A 89 -7.38 2.44 -21.70
C SER A 89 -6.73 1.37 -20.85
N TRP A 90 -7.53 0.85 -19.94
CA TRP A 90 -7.20 -0.36 -19.20
C TRP A 90 -7.84 -1.55 -19.90
N ALA A 91 -7.06 -2.56 -20.20
CA ALA A 91 -7.56 -3.86 -20.61
C ALA A 91 -6.60 -4.94 -20.11
N ASP A 92 -7.09 -5.83 -19.29
CA ASP A 92 -6.34 -7.01 -18.88
C ASP A 92 -7.06 -8.27 -19.37
N PRO A 93 -6.74 -8.74 -20.60
CA PRO A 93 -7.39 -9.91 -21.18
C PRO A 93 -6.95 -11.22 -20.53
N GLN A 94 -5.81 -11.23 -19.82
CA GLN A 94 -5.26 -12.44 -19.19
C GLN A 94 -5.71 -12.59 -17.75
N ARG A 95 -6.03 -11.49 -17.10
CA ARG A 95 -6.58 -11.46 -15.75
C ARG A 95 -7.88 -10.70 -15.78
N PRO A 96 -8.97 -11.38 -16.14
CA PRO A 96 -10.28 -10.79 -16.20
C PRO A 96 -10.67 -10.12 -14.87
N PHE A 97 -9.86 -10.24 -13.88
CA PHE A 97 -10.12 -9.76 -12.56
C PHE A 97 -8.81 -9.28 -11.92
N PHE A 98 -8.56 -8.02 -12.04
CA PHE A 98 -7.54 -7.45 -11.21
C PHE A 98 -7.98 -7.52 -9.74
N PRO A 99 -7.08 -7.79 -8.79
CA PRO A 99 -7.42 -7.81 -7.38
C PRO A 99 -8.33 -6.63 -7.01
N TRP A 100 -9.15 -6.81 -5.99
CA TRP A 100 -10.06 -5.78 -5.44
C TRP A 100 -11.26 -5.46 -6.30
N GLY A 101 -11.76 -6.42 -7.06
CA GLY A 101 -13.03 -6.28 -7.78
C GLY A 101 -13.06 -5.19 -8.83
N ASN A 102 -11.90 -4.83 -9.37
CA ASN A 102 -11.82 -3.82 -10.42
C ASN A 102 -12.34 -4.34 -11.75
N ARG A 103 -12.70 -3.42 -12.66
CA ARG A 103 -13.19 -3.77 -13.97
C ARG A 103 -12.07 -4.24 -14.88
N HIS A 104 -12.42 -5.13 -15.80
CA HIS A 104 -11.52 -5.61 -16.85
C HIS A 104 -11.17 -4.55 -17.88
N GLU A 105 -12.12 -3.67 -18.19
CA GLU A 105 -11.99 -2.65 -19.21
C GLU A 105 -12.45 -1.32 -18.66
N CYS A 106 -11.62 -0.32 -18.87
CA CYS A 106 -11.91 1.07 -18.60
C CYS A 106 -11.21 1.92 -19.65
N SER A 107 -11.84 2.97 -20.11
CA SER A 107 -11.22 3.92 -21.04
C SER A 107 -11.74 5.31 -20.77
N GLY A 108 -10.85 6.27 -20.68
CA GLY A 108 -11.23 7.66 -20.48
C GLY A 108 -10.04 8.58 -20.14
N PRO A 109 -10.34 9.85 -19.88
CA PRO A 109 -9.34 10.85 -19.53
C PRO A 109 -8.93 10.70 -18.04
N VAL A 110 -8.16 9.65 -17.72
CA VAL A 110 -7.84 9.28 -16.34
C VAL A 110 -7.10 10.38 -15.56
N GLY A 111 -6.32 11.23 -16.26
CA GLY A 111 -5.70 12.39 -15.62
C GLY A 111 -6.73 13.42 -15.15
N GLN A 112 -7.80 13.64 -15.91
CA GLN A 112 -8.92 14.48 -15.49
C GLN A 112 -9.68 13.85 -14.33
N TRP A 113 -9.95 12.55 -14.38
CA TRP A 113 -10.61 11.84 -13.27
C TRP A 113 -9.82 11.91 -11.97
N LEU A 114 -8.49 11.74 -12.07
CA LEU A 114 -7.60 11.98 -10.93
C LEU A 114 -7.74 13.40 -10.38
N MET A 115 -7.77 14.42 -11.25
CA MET A 115 -7.93 15.81 -10.81
C MET A 115 -9.27 16.04 -10.12
N GLU A 116 -10.37 15.52 -10.66
CA GLU A 116 -11.70 15.60 -10.09
C GLU A 116 -11.79 14.89 -8.73
N PHE A 117 -11.18 13.70 -8.63
CA PHE A 117 -11.07 12.97 -7.38
C PHE A 117 -10.31 13.77 -6.31
N MET A 118 -9.14 14.31 -6.67
CA MET A 118 -8.33 15.09 -5.72
C MET A 118 -9.03 16.36 -5.25
N GLN A 119 -9.74 17.06 -6.13
CA GLN A 119 -10.55 18.23 -5.75
C GLN A 119 -11.64 17.85 -4.76
N ALA A 120 -12.34 16.73 -4.99
CA ALA A 120 -13.37 16.23 -4.10
C ALA A 120 -12.81 15.83 -2.73
N LEU A 121 -11.62 15.21 -2.71
CA LEU A 121 -10.90 14.75 -1.52
C LEU A 121 -10.43 15.94 -0.65
N VAL A 122 -9.70 16.88 -1.25
CA VAL A 122 -9.17 18.06 -0.55
C VAL A 122 -10.31 18.91 0.03
N LYS A 123 -11.40 19.09 -0.74
CA LYS A 123 -12.60 19.82 -0.27
C LYS A 123 -13.18 19.24 1.02
N ARG A 124 -12.98 17.93 1.26
CA ARG A 124 -13.50 17.23 2.44
C ARG A 124 -12.52 17.17 3.60
N GLY A 125 -11.32 17.70 3.43
CA GLY A 125 -10.27 17.68 4.45
C GLY A 125 -9.77 16.27 4.77
N LEU A 126 -9.86 15.34 3.81
CA LEU A 126 -9.27 14.02 3.92
C LEU A 126 -7.77 14.10 3.62
N PHE A 127 -7.01 13.26 4.30
CA PHE A 127 -5.61 13.02 4.01
C PHE A 127 -5.46 11.96 2.91
N TYR A 128 -4.28 11.90 2.29
CA TYR A 128 -3.98 10.88 1.29
C TYR A 128 -2.51 10.51 1.26
N THR A 129 -2.24 9.32 0.77
CA THR A 129 -0.91 8.82 0.43
C THR A 129 -0.86 8.47 -1.04
N LEU A 130 0.27 8.69 -1.66
CA LEU A 130 0.52 8.27 -3.03
C LEU A 130 1.38 7.00 -2.99
N SER A 131 0.99 6.00 -3.76
CA SER A 131 1.76 4.77 -3.95
C SER A 131 1.74 4.38 -5.42
N THR A 132 2.67 3.60 -5.93
CA THR A 132 2.62 3.14 -7.31
C THR A 132 3.01 1.68 -7.49
N TRP A 133 2.23 1.00 -8.33
CA TRP A 133 2.44 -0.37 -8.75
C TRP A 133 3.28 -0.48 -10.02
N TRP A 134 3.75 0.61 -10.57
CA TRP A 134 4.54 0.67 -11.80
C TRP A 134 3.91 -0.11 -12.97
N PHE A 135 2.59 0.05 -13.17
CA PHE A 135 1.92 -0.55 -14.30
C PHE A 135 2.46 -0.02 -15.62
N ASP A 136 2.61 -0.92 -16.58
CA ASP A 136 3.08 -0.59 -17.90
C ASP A 136 1.93 -0.43 -18.93
N GLU A 137 2.29 -0.11 -20.16
CA GLU A 137 1.35 0.07 -21.26
C GLU A 137 0.56 -1.19 -21.62
N THR A 138 0.98 -2.36 -21.19
CA THR A 138 0.23 -3.59 -21.42
C THR A 138 -1.03 -3.66 -20.56
N HIS A 139 -1.02 -2.95 -19.42
CA HIS A 139 -2.17 -2.86 -18.55
C HIS A 139 -3.06 -1.65 -18.89
N TRP A 140 -2.49 -0.45 -18.94
CA TRP A 140 -3.24 0.79 -19.08
C TRP A 140 -3.33 1.35 -20.51
N CYS A 141 -2.49 0.94 -21.41
CA CYS A 141 -2.31 1.62 -22.68
C CYS A 141 -2.33 0.71 -23.89
N GLY A 142 -2.44 -0.59 -23.70
CA GLY A 142 -2.27 -1.58 -24.79
C GLY A 142 -3.18 -1.43 -26.01
N LYS A 143 -4.27 -0.67 -25.91
CA LYS A 143 -5.17 -0.35 -27.04
C LYS A 143 -5.18 1.11 -27.44
N ALA A 144 -4.64 2.01 -26.63
CA ALA A 144 -4.78 3.46 -26.82
C ALA A 144 -3.64 4.11 -27.59
N GLY A 145 -2.59 3.36 -27.94
CA GLY A 145 -1.47 3.89 -28.71
C GLY A 145 -0.67 4.98 -27.97
N ILE A 146 -0.54 4.89 -26.64
CA ILE A 146 0.31 5.82 -25.91
C ILE A 146 1.74 5.62 -26.37
N SER A 147 2.40 6.74 -26.68
CA SER A 147 3.81 6.74 -27.05
C SER A 147 4.65 6.07 -25.96
N PRO A 148 5.58 5.16 -26.29
CA PRO A 148 6.52 4.56 -25.35
C PRO A 148 7.30 5.57 -24.50
N ALA A 149 7.35 6.82 -24.92
CA ALA A 149 7.98 7.91 -24.17
C ALA A 149 7.20 8.33 -22.92
N VAL A 150 5.92 7.94 -22.79
CA VAL A 150 5.05 8.29 -21.63
C VAL A 150 5.00 7.16 -20.62
N SER A 151 5.20 5.91 -21.05
CA SER A 151 5.12 4.73 -20.17
C SER A 151 6.53 4.19 -19.86
N ARG A 152 7.26 4.90 -19.02
CA ARG A 152 8.59 4.45 -18.58
C ARG A 152 8.45 3.66 -17.28
N ILE A 153 8.77 2.37 -17.34
CA ILE A 153 8.97 1.57 -16.13
C ILE A 153 10.42 1.77 -15.65
N PRO A 154 10.64 2.16 -14.39
CA PRO A 154 11.99 2.31 -13.87
C PRO A 154 12.69 0.96 -13.72
N ARG A 155 14.01 0.94 -13.88
CA ARG A 155 14.83 -0.25 -13.70
C ARG A 155 15.36 -0.38 -12.28
N ASP A 156 15.50 0.75 -11.60
CA ASP A 156 15.98 0.88 -10.22
C ASP A 156 15.28 2.06 -9.52
N HIS A 157 15.55 2.24 -8.23
CA HIS A 157 14.90 3.29 -7.46
C HIS A 157 15.39 4.70 -7.80
N ARG A 158 16.58 4.84 -8.36
CA ARG A 158 17.02 6.14 -8.89
C ARG A 158 16.15 6.57 -10.06
N GLU A 159 15.91 5.68 -11.02
CA GLU A 159 14.99 5.97 -12.13
C GLU A 159 13.55 6.18 -11.66
N ALA A 160 13.13 5.49 -10.61
CA ALA A 160 11.84 5.74 -9.98
C ALA A 160 11.76 7.18 -9.44
N ALA A 161 12.77 7.63 -8.72
CA ALA A 161 12.84 9.01 -8.25
C ALA A 161 12.85 10.03 -9.41
N GLU A 162 13.57 9.75 -10.51
CA GLU A 162 13.60 10.59 -11.71
C GLU A 162 12.22 10.71 -12.40
N ILE A 163 11.33 9.72 -12.23
CA ILE A 163 9.94 9.80 -12.71
C ILE A 163 9.06 10.56 -11.71
N TRP A 164 9.22 10.30 -10.41
CA TRP A 164 8.44 10.97 -9.38
C TRP A 164 8.70 12.47 -9.29
N ILE A 165 9.94 12.93 -9.48
CA ILE A 165 10.29 14.36 -9.37
C ILE A 165 9.44 15.25 -10.29
N PRO A 166 9.42 15.07 -11.61
CA PRO A 166 8.61 15.91 -12.49
C PRO A 166 7.09 15.73 -12.25
N PHE A 167 6.66 14.53 -11.88
CA PHE A 167 5.26 14.29 -11.53
C PHE A 167 4.85 15.08 -10.26
N LEU A 168 5.64 15.02 -9.20
CA LEU A 168 5.38 15.75 -7.96
C LEU A 168 5.48 17.29 -8.16
N ALA A 169 6.32 17.75 -9.07
CA ALA A 169 6.35 19.16 -9.44
C ALA A 169 5.02 19.61 -10.08
N GLN A 170 4.49 18.83 -11.02
CA GLN A 170 3.17 19.07 -11.60
C GLN A 170 2.06 18.95 -10.54
N TRP A 171 2.17 17.96 -9.64
CA TRP A 171 1.23 17.78 -8.53
C TRP A 171 1.18 19.00 -7.62
N LYS A 172 2.35 19.51 -7.24
CA LYS A 172 2.47 20.73 -6.41
C LYS A 172 1.81 21.94 -7.06
N GLU A 173 2.01 22.11 -8.38
CA GLU A 173 1.41 23.20 -9.15
C GLU A 173 -0.13 23.08 -9.19
N ARG A 174 -0.66 21.87 -9.32
CA ARG A 174 -2.10 21.64 -9.52
C ARG A 174 -2.89 21.60 -8.22
N PHE A 175 -2.36 20.97 -7.18
CA PHE A 175 -3.07 20.67 -5.95
C PHE A 175 -2.39 21.24 -4.70
N GLY A 176 -1.14 21.64 -4.79
CA GLY A 176 -0.29 21.77 -3.61
C GLY A 176 -0.02 20.40 -2.98
N PHE A 177 0.46 20.41 -1.73
CA PHE A 177 0.68 19.18 -0.95
C PHE A 177 -0.22 19.11 0.29
N GLN A 178 -1.32 19.89 0.28
CA GLN A 178 -2.26 19.85 1.40
C GLN A 178 -2.88 18.46 1.55
N GLY A 179 -2.75 17.88 2.73
CA GLY A 179 -3.28 16.55 3.03
C GLY A 179 -2.45 15.38 2.51
N LEU A 180 -1.37 15.60 1.74
CA LEU A 180 -0.43 14.57 1.36
C LEU A 180 0.43 14.18 2.56
N VAL A 181 0.32 12.93 3.00
CA VAL A 181 1.00 12.43 4.20
C VAL A 181 2.38 11.89 3.87
N TYR A 182 2.47 11.01 2.89
CA TYR A 182 3.72 10.48 2.35
C TYR A 182 3.55 9.97 0.92
N VAL A 183 4.68 9.78 0.25
CA VAL A 183 4.78 9.16 -1.07
C VAL A 183 5.51 7.84 -0.94
N ASP A 184 4.84 6.74 -1.27
CA ASP A 184 5.43 5.42 -1.43
C ASP A 184 5.86 5.28 -2.90
N ILE A 185 7.16 5.34 -3.12
CA ILE A 185 7.71 5.37 -4.48
C ILE A 185 7.70 4.03 -5.19
N HIS A 186 7.45 2.95 -4.47
CA HIS A 186 7.42 1.59 -5.00
C HIS A 186 6.65 0.67 -4.07
N ASN A 187 5.45 0.30 -4.49
CA ASN A 187 4.63 -0.66 -3.76
C ASN A 187 5.30 -2.03 -3.67
N GLU A 188 5.50 -2.50 -2.44
CA GLU A 188 6.00 -3.85 -2.11
C GLU A 188 7.34 -4.23 -2.79
N VAL A 189 8.40 -3.48 -2.48
CA VAL A 189 9.75 -3.84 -2.95
C VAL A 189 10.08 -5.31 -2.62
N PRO A 190 10.56 -6.10 -3.60
CA PRO A 190 11.01 -5.82 -4.97
C PRO A 190 9.96 -6.19 -6.03
N PHE A 191 8.69 -6.31 -5.68
CA PHE A 191 7.62 -6.70 -6.58
C PHE A 191 7.19 -5.52 -7.48
N PHE A 192 6.36 -5.76 -8.46
CA PHE A 192 5.68 -4.78 -9.33
C PHE A 192 6.56 -3.83 -10.16
N MET A 193 7.84 -3.64 -9.85
CA MET A 193 8.79 -2.97 -10.74
C MET A 193 9.41 -4.00 -11.68
N LYS A 194 8.94 -4.02 -12.94
CA LYS A 194 9.36 -5.00 -13.94
C LYS A 194 10.88 -4.98 -14.13
N GLY A 195 11.50 -6.13 -13.95
CA GLY A 195 12.94 -6.30 -14.11
C GLY A 195 13.78 -6.04 -12.86
N TYR A 196 13.23 -5.47 -11.77
CA TYR A 196 14.02 -5.18 -10.58
C TYR A 196 14.56 -6.44 -9.90
N LYS A 197 13.78 -7.52 -9.79
CA LYS A 197 14.27 -8.80 -9.29
C LYS A 197 15.42 -9.38 -10.16
N LEU A 198 15.35 -9.18 -11.48
CA LEU A 198 16.43 -9.57 -12.39
C LEU A 198 17.68 -8.72 -12.16
N LEU A 199 17.48 -7.40 -11.96
CA LEU A 199 18.59 -6.50 -11.62
C LEU A 199 19.32 -6.96 -10.34
N LEU A 200 18.55 -7.29 -9.29
CA LEU A 200 19.10 -7.80 -8.03
C LEU A 200 19.91 -9.10 -8.24
N LYS A 201 19.38 -9.99 -9.06
CA LYS A 201 20.08 -11.25 -9.40
C LYS A 201 21.37 -10.99 -10.16
N ASP A 202 21.35 -10.12 -11.17
CA ASP A 202 22.49 -9.83 -12.03
C ASP A 202 23.57 -9.00 -11.32
N LYS A 203 23.19 -8.04 -10.48
CA LYS A 203 24.14 -7.14 -9.83
C LYS A 203 24.78 -7.72 -8.57
N VAL A 204 23.99 -8.44 -7.75
CA VAL A 204 24.44 -8.88 -6.43
C VAL A 204 24.12 -10.35 -6.14
N GLY A 205 23.72 -11.11 -7.16
CA GLY A 205 23.40 -12.54 -7.02
C GLY A 205 22.21 -12.81 -6.10
N LEU A 206 21.33 -11.82 -5.90
CA LEU A 206 20.15 -11.98 -5.03
C LEU A 206 18.99 -12.58 -5.82
N ASP A 207 18.78 -13.87 -5.62
CA ASP A 207 17.57 -14.57 -6.06
C ASP A 207 16.51 -14.43 -4.96
N TRP A 208 15.63 -13.44 -5.14
CA TRP A 208 14.64 -13.08 -4.12
C TRP A 208 13.73 -14.24 -3.72
N ASP A 209 13.33 -15.04 -4.72
CA ASP A 209 12.32 -16.08 -4.55
C ASP A 209 12.86 -17.31 -3.76
N LYS A 210 14.17 -17.38 -3.54
CA LYS A 210 14.78 -18.40 -2.66
C LYS A 210 14.58 -18.13 -1.17
N GLY A 211 14.20 -16.92 -0.76
CA GLY A 211 13.95 -16.59 0.63
C GLY A 211 15.17 -16.67 1.56
N LEU A 212 16.40 -16.70 1.01
CA LEU A 212 17.62 -16.81 1.80
C LEU A 212 17.95 -15.47 2.50
N PRO A 213 18.60 -15.49 3.67
CA PRO A 213 19.13 -14.29 4.31
C PRO A 213 20.04 -13.50 3.35
N PHE A 214 19.98 -12.17 3.45
CA PHE A 214 20.82 -11.31 2.62
C PHE A 214 22.29 -11.39 3.04
N THR A 215 23.18 -11.48 2.05
CA THR A 215 24.62 -11.31 2.25
C THR A 215 24.96 -9.84 2.51
N PRO A 216 26.12 -9.50 3.11
CA PRO A 216 26.54 -8.11 3.32
C PRO A 216 26.53 -7.27 2.04
N GLY A 217 26.96 -7.81 0.89
CA GLY A 217 26.93 -7.10 -0.39
C GLY A 217 25.52 -6.84 -0.91
N GLN A 218 24.57 -7.73 -0.64
CA GLN A 218 23.17 -7.54 -0.99
C GLN A 218 22.51 -6.48 -0.10
N VAL A 219 22.81 -6.50 1.20
CA VAL A 219 22.37 -5.47 2.16
C VAL A 219 22.88 -4.09 1.73
N GLU A 220 24.17 -4.00 1.39
CA GLU A 220 24.78 -2.75 0.93
C GLU A 220 24.11 -2.23 -0.33
N PHE A 221 23.91 -3.08 -1.33
CA PHE A 221 23.25 -2.70 -2.59
C PHE A 221 21.83 -2.18 -2.36
N LEU A 222 21.00 -2.95 -1.64
CA LEU A 222 19.62 -2.57 -1.34
C LEU A 222 19.56 -1.24 -0.58
N SER A 223 20.43 -1.07 0.42
CA SER A 223 20.52 0.16 1.19
C SER A 223 20.94 1.36 0.34
N GLN A 224 21.94 1.19 -0.54
CA GLN A 224 22.40 2.28 -1.41
C GLN A 224 21.36 2.67 -2.45
N ASP A 225 20.70 1.72 -3.10
CA ASP A 225 19.69 1.96 -4.12
C ASP A 225 18.47 2.69 -3.54
N LEU A 226 17.87 2.15 -2.48
CA LEU A 226 16.70 2.74 -1.84
C LEU A 226 16.99 4.10 -1.19
N ASN A 227 18.02 4.16 -0.33
CA ASN A 227 18.36 5.42 0.33
C ASN A 227 18.88 6.49 -0.64
N GLY A 228 19.46 6.07 -1.77
CA GLY A 228 19.88 6.98 -2.84
C GLY A 228 18.67 7.69 -3.44
N ALA A 229 17.62 6.97 -3.77
CA ALA A 229 16.37 7.51 -4.28
C ALA A 229 15.69 8.45 -3.27
N MET A 230 15.61 8.03 -2.00
CA MET A 230 15.02 8.86 -0.94
C MET A 230 15.74 10.21 -0.80
N ARG A 231 17.09 10.20 -0.79
CA ARG A 231 17.86 11.45 -0.73
C ARG A 231 17.61 12.37 -1.91
N LEU A 232 17.43 11.84 -3.12
CA LEU A 232 17.09 12.65 -4.30
C LEU A 232 15.74 13.35 -4.09
N LEU A 233 14.73 12.60 -3.70
CA LEU A 233 13.37 13.11 -3.50
C LEU A 233 13.28 14.10 -2.34
N GLN A 234 13.88 13.77 -1.20
CA GLN A 234 13.92 14.65 -0.01
C GLN A 234 14.64 15.97 -0.26
N ARG A 235 15.62 15.98 -1.16
CA ARG A 235 16.31 17.22 -1.57
C ARG A 235 15.42 18.10 -2.43
N GLU A 236 14.68 17.51 -3.37
CA GLU A 236 13.79 18.25 -4.27
C GLU A 236 12.50 18.73 -3.57
N PHE A 237 11.99 17.90 -2.62
CA PHE A 237 10.75 18.17 -1.88
C PHE A 237 10.96 17.96 -0.37
N PRO A 238 11.70 18.85 0.29
CA PRO A 238 12.02 18.71 1.72
C PRO A 238 10.78 18.79 2.63
N GLU A 239 9.66 19.28 2.12
CA GLU A 239 8.37 19.33 2.81
C GLU A 239 7.61 18.01 2.80
N LEU A 240 7.96 17.06 1.94
CA LEU A 240 7.29 15.75 1.83
C LEU A 240 8.00 14.67 2.62
N ARG A 241 7.27 13.59 2.89
CA ARG A 241 7.79 12.33 3.43
C ARG A 241 7.81 11.28 2.34
N PHE A 242 8.85 10.46 2.33
CA PHE A 242 9.05 9.41 1.34
C PHE A 242 9.30 8.06 1.99
N THR A 243 8.74 7.03 1.37
CA THR A 243 8.96 5.62 1.70
C THR A 243 8.99 4.78 0.43
N ALA A 244 9.38 3.54 0.55
CA ALA A 244 9.05 2.46 -0.36
C ALA A 244 8.47 1.35 0.50
N SER A 245 7.23 0.96 0.25
CA SER A 245 6.58 -0.06 1.06
C SER A 245 7.25 -1.41 0.88
N ILE A 246 7.25 -2.21 1.93
CA ILE A 246 7.86 -3.52 1.94
C ILE A 246 6.85 -4.57 2.36
N HIS A 247 6.92 -5.71 1.70
CA HIS A 247 6.23 -6.89 2.20
C HIS A 247 6.82 -7.32 3.54
N GLY A 248 6.01 -7.80 4.47
CA GLY A 248 6.44 -8.18 5.82
C GLY A 248 7.50 -9.31 5.89
N ASP A 249 8.49 -9.26 5.04
CA ASP A 249 9.64 -10.17 4.98
C ASP A 249 10.70 -9.69 5.99
N GLU A 250 10.95 -10.50 7.01
CA GLU A 250 11.85 -10.18 8.12
C GLU A 250 13.30 -9.92 7.68
N ARG A 251 13.69 -10.36 6.48
CA ARG A 251 15.03 -10.08 5.92
C ARG A 251 15.32 -8.60 5.79
N TRP A 252 14.26 -7.78 5.58
CA TRP A 252 14.39 -6.32 5.50
C TRP A 252 14.98 -5.70 6.76
N MET A 253 14.79 -6.31 7.92
CA MET A 253 15.35 -5.79 9.19
C MET A 253 16.88 -5.79 9.23
N SER A 254 17.53 -6.47 8.28
CA SER A 254 18.99 -6.42 8.11
C SER A 254 19.47 -5.26 7.24
N VAL A 255 18.56 -4.56 6.54
CA VAL A 255 18.89 -3.49 5.59
C VAL A 255 18.74 -2.12 6.29
N PRO A 256 19.82 -1.31 6.38
CA PRO A 256 19.72 0.05 6.91
C PRO A 256 18.92 0.94 5.96
N LEU A 257 17.66 1.20 6.30
CA LEU A 257 16.77 2.09 5.55
C LEU A 257 16.68 3.47 6.23
N HIS A 258 16.69 4.53 5.42
CA HIS A 258 16.56 5.93 5.85
C HIS A 258 15.32 6.55 5.21
N PHE A 259 14.16 5.96 5.49
CA PHE A 259 12.85 6.43 5.05
C PHE A 259 12.27 7.41 6.07
N ASP A 260 11.31 8.22 5.66
CA ASP A 260 10.61 9.14 6.57
C ASP A 260 9.49 8.44 7.36
N CYS A 261 9.02 7.29 6.90
CA CYS A 261 8.16 6.34 7.59
C CYS A 261 8.40 4.94 7.04
N LEU A 262 7.98 3.94 7.78
CA LEU A 262 8.04 2.55 7.36
C LEU A 262 6.64 2.04 7.09
N ASP A 263 6.33 1.74 5.83
CA ASP A 263 5.07 1.12 5.41
C ASP A 263 5.30 -0.38 5.17
N VAL A 264 4.69 -1.23 6.00
CA VAL A 264 4.89 -2.68 5.97
C VAL A 264 3.56 -3.37 5.72
N HIS A 265 3.52 -4.23 4.71
CA HIS A 265 2.35 -5.03 4.36
C HIS A 265 2.42 -6.40 5.02
N PHE A 266 1.49 -6.67 5.93
CA PHE A 266 1.44 -7.89 6.71
C PHE A 266 0.33 -8.82 6.24
N TYR A 267 0.63 -9.76 5.37
CA TYR A 267 -0.37 -10.70 4.87
C TYR A 267 -0.31 -12.05 5.57
N LEU A 268 -1.49 -12.60 5.84
CA LEU A 268 -1.67 -13.98 6.28
C LEU A 268 -1.25 -14.96 5.18
N ASP A 269 -1.52 -14.60 3.93
CA ASP A 269 -1.14 -15.39 2.74
C ASP A 269 0.38 -15.49 2.53
N ALA A 270 1.17 -14.75 3.29
CA ALA A 270 2.62 -14.96 3.38
C ALA A 270 3.01 -16.11 4.34
N ASP A 271 2.10 -16.63 5.14
CA ASP A 271 2.37 -17.79 6.01
C ASP A 271 2.10 -19.11 5.29
N GLN A 272 3.15 -19.89 5.03
CA GLN A 272 3.07 -21.14 4.29
C GLN A 272 2.13 -22.18 4.94
N ARG A 273 1.87 -22.10 6.25
CA ARG A 273 0.93 -23.00 6.93
C ARG A 273 -0.51 -22.68 6.57
N TRP A 274 -0.84 -21.40 6.44
CA TRP A 274 -2.13 -20.94 5.91
C TRP A 274 -2.29 -21.36 4.47
N VAL A 275 -1.31 -21.00 3.61
CA VAL A 275 -1.30 -21.30 2.17
C VAL A 275 -1.47 -22.80 1.91
N ASN A 276 -0.69 -23.65 2.59
CA ASN A 276 -0.76 -25.10 2.40
C ASN A 276 -2.10 -25.71 2.83
N ARG A 277 -2.75 -25.16 3.86
CA ARG A 277 -4.03 -25.66 4.35
C ARG A 277 -5.21 -25.20 3.55
N THR A 278 -5.23 -23.95 3.15
CA THR A 278 -6.29 -23.34 2.34
C THR A 278 -6.17 -23.65 0.87
N LYS A 279 -4.96 -24.04 0.43
CA LYS A 279 -4.62 -24.18 -0.99
C LYS A 279 -4.77 -22.86 -1.75
N PHE A 280 -4.42 -21.78 -1.09
CA PHE A 280 -4.59 -20.42 -1.60
C PHE A 280 -3.92 -20.22 -2.96
N ASP A 281 -2.67 -20.67 -3.13
CA ASP A 281 -1.94 -20.55 -4.40
C ASP A 281 -2.61 -21.37 -5.53
N GLU A 282 -3.13 -22.55 -5.23
CA GLU A 282 -3.86 -23.37 -6.19
C GLU A 282 -5.15 -22.65 -6.62
N TRP A 283 -5.86 -22.08 -5.66
CA TRP A 283 -7.08 -21.33 -5.89
C TRP A 283 -6.82 -20.10 -6.76
N VAL A 284 -5.80 -19.28 -6.43
CA VAL A 284 -5.43 -18.09 -7.21
C VAL A 284 -4.98 -18.45 -8.62
N THR A 285 -4.26 -19.56 -8.80
CA THR A 285 -3.73 -19.98 -10.11
C THR A 285 -4.78 -20.64 -10.99
N ALA A 286 -5.75 -21.37 -10.41
CA ALA A 286 -6.76 -22.11 -11.15
C ALA A 286 -7.85 -21.24 -11.80
N GLY A 287 -7.75 -19.90 -11.70
CA GLY A 287 -8.76 -19.02 -12.25
C GLY A 287 -10.04 -19.03 -11.44
N ILE A 288 -9.90 -18.69 -10.17
CA ILE A 288 -10.97 -18.44 -9.20
C ILE A 288 -12.14 -17.60 -9.71
N TYR A 289 -12.01 -17.07 -10.89
CA TYR A 289 -12.95 -16.20 -11.56
C TYR A 289 -13.94 -16.92 -12.47
N THR A 290 -13.79 -18.23 -12.61
CA THR A 290 -14.51 -18.97 -13.65
C THR A 290 -15.23 -20.21 -13.17
N ASP A 291 -15.01 -20.65 -11.93
CA ASP A 291 -15.58 -21.89 -11.42
C ASP A 291 -16.09 -21.75 -9.96
N ASP A 292 -17.40 -21.65 -9.81
CA ASP A 292 -18.08 -21.51 -8.51
C ASP A 292 -17.78 -22.67 -7.53
N ALA A 293 -17.44 -23.85 -8.07
CA ALA A 293 -17.09 -25.00 -7.22
C ALA A 293 -15.86 -24.71 -6.35
N TRP A 294 -14.92 -23.90 -6.85
CA TRP A 294 -13.74 -23.51 -6.10
C TRP A 294 -14.04 -22.59 -4.92
N PHE A 295 -15.04 -21.71 -5.03
CA PHE A 295 -15.41 -20.80 -3.96
C PHE A 295 -15.83 -21.55 -2.70
N LYS A 296 -16.73 -22.53 -2.87
CA LYS A 296 -17.19 -23.34 -1.74
C LYS A 296 -16.05 -24.16 -1.11
N GLU A 297 -15.24 -24.80 -1.94
CA GLU A 297 -14.10 -25.59 -1.45
C GLU A 297 -13.08 -24.74 -0.70
N PHE A 298 -12.75 -23.56 -1.21
CA PHE A 298 -11.85 -22.61 -0.57
C PHE A 298 -12.43 -22.12 0.77
N SER A 299 -13.71 -21.74 0.80
CA SER A 299 -14.43 -21.32 2.01
C SER A 299 -14.40 -22.40 3.08
N ASP A 300 -14.69 -23.65 2.72
CA ASP A 300 -14.63 -24.80 3.63
C ASP A 300 -13.22 -25.03 4.18
N ARG A 301 -12.18 -24.84 3.36
CA ARG A 301 -10.77 -24.95 3.78
C ARG A 301 -10.37 -23.82 4.72
N CYS A 302 -10.78 -22.59 4.44
CA CYS A 302 -10.54 -21.44 5.32
C CYS A 302 -11.18 -21.66 6.68
N SER A 303 -12.44 -22.07 6.75
CA SER A 303 -13.16 -22.36 7.99
C SER A 303 -12.49 -23.47 8.82
N LYS A 304 -12.07 -24.56 8.18
CA LYS A 304 -11.32 -25.64 8.85
C LYS A 304 -9.96 -25.17 9.35
N THR A 305 -9.25 -24.36 8.54
CA THR A 305 -7.93 -23.83 8.88
C THR A 305 -8.02 -22.83 10.02
N ARG A 306 -9.04 -21.95 10.01
CA ARG A 306 -9.34 -21.01 11.10
C ARG A 306 -9.40 -21.72 12.44
N ASN A 307 -10.24 -22.73 12.56
CA ASN A 307 -10.43 -23.47 13.80
C ASN A 307 -9.18 -24.19 14.30
N ALA A 308 -8.32 -24.64 13.38
CA ALA A 308 -7.14 -25.43 13.71
C ALA A 308 -5.90 -24.59 14.09
N VAL A 309 -5.67 -23.46 13.45
CA VAL A 309 -4.36 -22.77 13.53
C VAL A 309 -4.45 -21.24 13.71
N MET A 310 -5.61 -20.62 13.61
CA MET A 310 -5.75 -19.16 13.67
C MET A 310 -5.10 -18.53 14.91
N PRO A 311 -5.27 -19.06 16.15
CA PRO A 311 -4.63 -18.46 17.32
C PRO A 311 -3.10 -18.44 17.22
N MET A 312 -2.50 -19.49 16.67
CA MET A 312 -1.04 -19.57 16.47
C MET A 312 -0.59 -18.60 15.37
N LEU A 313 -1.32 -18.51 14.27
CA LEU A 313 -1.02 -17.59 13.17
C LEU A 313 -1.12 -16.14 13.64
N PHE A 314 -2.14 -15.84 14.44
CA PHE A 314 -2.31 -14.53 15.04
C PHE A 314 -1.14 -14.18 15.98
N GLN A 315 -0.76 -15.08 16.88
CA GLN A 315 0.39 -14.87 17.77
C GLN A 315 1.66 -14.58 16.96
N ARG A 316 1.90 -15.33 15.88
CA ARG A 316 3.06 -15.08 15.00
C ARG A 316 2.99 -13.73 14.31
N GLN A 317 1.82 -13.33 13.84
CA GLN A 317 1.65 -12.02 13.22
C GLN A 317 1.89 -10.88 14.23
N GLN A 318 1.42 -11.03 15.47
CA GLN A 318 1.72 -10.08 16.54
C GLN A 318 3.22 -10.00 16.85
N GLN A 319 3.93 -11.15 16.84
CA GLN A 319 5.38 -11.15 17.01
C GLN A 319 6.09 -10.41 15.86
N ARG A 320 5.71 -10.68 14.61
CA ARG A 320 6.27 -9.95 13.46
C ARG A 320 6.01 -8.45 13.55
N LEU A 321 4.79 -8.08 13.93
CA LEU A 321 4.46 -6.67 14.15
C LEU A 321 5.35 -6.04 15.22
N ALA A 322 5.56 -6.72 16.35
CA ALA A 322 6.45 -6.25 17.41
C ALA A 322 7.90 -6.08 16.94
N ASP A 323 8.40 -7.02 16.15
CA ASP A 323 9.75 -6.99 15.61
C ASP A 323 9.95 -5.82 14.62
N PHE A 324 9.01 -5.60 13.70
CA PHE A 324 9.02 -4.45 12.79
C PHE A 324 8.83 -3.12 13.54
N ALA A 325 7.95 -3.06 14.54
CA ALA A 325 7.78 -1.86 15.36
C ALA A 325 9.07 -1.50 16.12
N SER A 326 9.74 -2.50 16.69
CA SER A 326 11.03 -2.32 17.34
C SER A 326 12.12 -1.87 16.37
N TRP A 327 12.13 -2.43 15.16
CA TRP A 327 13.07 -2.02 14.12
C TRP A 327 12.80 -0.59 13.65
N ALA A 328 11.57 -0.25 13.36
CA ALA A 328 11.16 1.11 12.97
C ALA A 328 11.55 2.14 14.04
N ALA A 329 11.27 1.85 15.32
CA ALA A 329 11.59 2.73 16.43
C ALA A 329 13.11 2.96 16.57
N ARG A 330 13.94 1.92 16.40
CA ARG A 330 15.40 2.07 16.42
C ARG A 330 15.94 2.99 15.32
N HIS A 331 15.23 3.10 14.22
CA HIS A 331 15.59 3.95 13.07
C HIS A 331 14.83 5.29 13.06
N GLY A 332 14.00 5.56 14.06
CA GLY A 332 13.22 6.80 14.17
C GLY A 332 12.13 6.93 13.10
N MET A 333 11.66 5.82 12.53
CA MET A 333 10.63 5.78 11.51
C MET A 333 9.26 5.49 12.15
N PRO A 334 8.23 6.33 11.93
CA PRO A 334 6.86 5.93 12.25
C PRO A 334 6.46 4.69 11.46
N LEU A 335 5.84 3.70 12.12
CA LEU A 335 5.36 2.48 11.47
C LEU A 335 3.92 2.69 10.98
N THR A 336 3.65 2.32 9.75
CA THR A 336 2.32 2.29 9.15
C THR A 336 2.09 1.00 8.39
N THR A 337 0.83 0.68 8.12
CA THR A 337 0.44 -0.32 7.14
C THR A 337 -0.71 0.23 6.31
N SER A 338 -0.45 0.40 5.02
CA SER A 338 -1.44 0.90 4.07
C SER A 338 -2.16 -0.24 3.34
N GLU A 339 -1.63 -1.47 3.46
CA GLU A 339 -2.11 -2.68 2.80
C GLU A 339 -1.86 -3.88 3.72
N SER A 340 -2.89 -4.56 4.16
CA SER A 340 -2.82 -5.68 5.13
C SER A 340 -4.23 -6.28 5.31
N TRP A 341 -4.43 -7.23 6.15
CA TRP A 341 -3.65 -8.07 7.06
C TRP A 341 -3.85 -9.53 6.70
N SER A 342 -5.06 -9.83 6.15
CA SER A 342 -5.54 -11.19 5.98
C SER A 342 -5.09 -11.78 4.65
N THR A 343 -5.82 -11.52 3.61
CA THR A 343 -5.55 -11.99 2.25
C THR A 343 -5.38 -10.81 1.31
N TRP A 344 -4.50 -10.97 0.32
CA TRP A 344 -4.39 -10.00 -0.77
C TRP A 344 -5.46 -10.22 -1.85
N TYR A 345 -6.29 -11.29 -1.70
CA TYR A 345 -7.34 -11.64 -2.64
C TYR A 345 -8.72 -11.69 -1.97
N TYR A 346 -9.73 -11.07 -2.59
CA TYR A 346 -11.10 -11.03 -2.09
C TYR A 346 -12.09 -10.88 -3.25
N VAL A 347 -13.22 -11.53 -3.12
CA VAL A 347 -14.39 -11.34 -3.97
C VAL A 347 -15.66 -11.60 -3.17
N ASP A 348 -16.70 -10.81 -3.41
CA ASP A 348 -18.02 -11.12 -2.86
C ASP A 348 -18.64 -12.25 -3.66
N HIS A 349 -18.92 -13.37 -3.00
CA HIS A 349 -19.61 -14.52 -3.58
C HIS A 349 -20.43 -15.24 -2.50
N PRO A 350 -21.66 -15.73 -2.80
CA PRO A 350 -22.52 -16.37 -1.79
C PRO A 350 -21.92 -17.61 -1.14
N ASP A 351 -21.03 -18.31 -1.81
CA ASP A 351 -20.33 -19.49 -1.29
C ASP A 351 -19.04 -19.18 -0.53
N LEU A 352 -18.62 -17.91 -0.44
CA LEU A 352 -17.44 -17.47 0.31
C LEU A 352 -17.85 -16.87 1.65
N ASP A 353 -17.38 -17.48 2.72
CA ASP A 353 -17.48 -16.93 4.07
C ASP A 353 -16.21 -16.15 4.41
N TRP A 354 -16.37 -14.83 4.57
CA TRP A 354 -15.30 -13.92 4.92
C TRP A 354 -15.34 -13.44 6.39
N GLU A 355 -16.17 -14.03 7.23
CA GLU A 355 -16.27 -13.65 8.65
C GLU A 355 -14.91 -13.68 9.35
N TRP A 356 -14.08 -14.67 9.02
CA TRP A 356 -12.71 -14.79 9.56
C TRP A 356 -11.81 -13.60 9.20
N LEU A 357 -12.02 -12.96 8.04
CA LEU A 357 -11.29 -11.78 7.61
C LEU A 357 -11.66 -10.57 8.48
N LEU A 358 -12.94 -10.40 8.78
CA LEU A 358 -13.42 -9.33 9.66
C LEU A 358 -12.91 -9.51 11.09
N GLU A 359 -12.95 -10.72 11.62
CA GLU A 359 -12.39 -11.05 12.94
C GLU A 359 -10.88 -10.79 13.00
N TRP A 360 -10.17 -11.16 11.92
CA TRP A 360 -8.73 -10.89 11.83
C TRP A 360 -8.42 -9.40 11.91
N ALA A 361 -9.17 -8.57 11.18
CA ALA A 361 -9.06 -7.11 11.24
C ALA A 361 -9.34 -6.57 12.66
N GLU A 362 -10.33 -7.11 13.37
CA GLU A 362 -10.64 -6.74 14.76
C GLU A 362 -9.50 -7.06 15.74
N MET A 363 -8.80 -8.18 15.53
CA MET A 363 -7.64 -8.52 16.34
C MET A 363 -6.42 -7.65 16.02
N THR A 364 -6.24 -7.25 14.76
CA THR A 364 -5.06 -6.48 14.34
C THR A 364 -5.10 -5.03 14.80
N VAL A 365 -6.28 -4.43 14.98
CA VAL A 365 -6.37 -3.05 15.50
C VAL A 365 -5.78 -2.95 16.91
N ASP A 366 -5.95 -3.96 17.76
CA ASP A 366 -5.36 -3.98 19.10
C ASP A 366 -3.84 -4.04 19.05
N GLY A 367 -3.29 -4.85 18.15
CA GLY A 367 -1.86 -4.91 17.90
C GLY A 367 -1.31 -3.58 17.38
N ALA A 368 -1.98 -2.96 16.43
CA ALA A 368 -1.60 -1.66 15.89
C ALA A 368 -1.57 -0.56 16.98
N ILE A 369 -2.54 -0.58 17.88
CA ILE A 369 -2.60 0.33 19.04
C ILE A 369 -1.46 0.03 20.01
N ALA A 370 -1.26 -1.23 20.39
CA ALA A 370 -0.24 -1.65 21.36
C ALA A 370 1.19 -1.28 20.91
N HIS A 371 1.45 -1.31 19.61
CA HIS A 371 2.74 -0.94 19.01
C HIS A 371 2.81 0.50 18.51
N ASN A 372 1.83 1.33 18.87
CA ASN A 372 1.77 2.75 18.53
C ASN A 372 1.98 3.02 17.02
N MET A 373 1.32 2.23 16.17
CA MET A 373 1.38 2.45 14.74
C MET A 373 0.77 3.82 14.38
N TRP A 374 1.40 4.50 13.43
CA TRP A 374 0.93 5.78 12.91
C TRP A 374 -0.25 5.61 11.96
N GLY A 375 -0.23 4.57 11.11
CA GLY A 375 -1.29 4.27 10.17
C GLY A 375 -1.72 2.81 10.23
N TRP A 376 -3.01 2.58 10.03
CA TRP A 376 -3.61 1.25 10.02
C TRP A 376 -4.74 1.17 8.99
N THR A 377 -4.80 0.08 8.25
CA THR A 377 -5.96 -0.33 7.45
C THR A 377 -6.56 -1.61 8.02
N PRO A 378 -7.87 -1.80 8.05
CA PRO A 378 -8.45 -3.07 8.53
C PRO A 378 -8.20 -4.24 7.58
N HIS A 379 -8.28 -4.00 6.30
CA HIS A 379 -7.98 -4.90 5.19
C HIS A 379 -8.03 -4.14 3.86
N ASN A 380 -7.63 -4.78 2.74
CA ASN A 380 -7.56 -4.13 1.43
C ASN A 380 -8.91 -3.85 0.76
N TYR A 381 -10.01 -4.35 1.32
CA TYR A 381 -11.34 -4.34 0.69
C TYR A 381 -12.28 -3.30 1.30
N VAL A 382 -11.74 -2.24 1.85
CA VAL A 382 -12.49 -1.07 2.35
C VAL A 382 -12.84 -0.14 1.20
N GLN A 383 -13.58 -0.68 0.24
CA GLN A 383 -13.94 -0.03 -1.01
C GLN A 383 -15.43 -0.16 -1.27
N PRO A 384 -16.07 0.83 -1.90
CA PRO A 384 -17.53 0.89 -2.03
C PRO A 384 -18.17 -0.21 -2.91
N GLN A 385 -17.38 -0.95 -3.68
CA GLN A 385 -17.89 -2.08 -4.48
C GLN A 385 -18.11 -3.36 -3.66
N PHE A 386 -17.55 -3.47 -2.46
CA PHE A 386 -17.63 -4.69 -1.65
C PHE A 386 -18.78 -4.64 -0.64
N GLU A 387 -19.37 -5.82 -0.37
CA GLU A 387 -20.49 -5.95 0.57
C GLU A 387 -20.11 -5.46 1.98
N ASN A 388 -18.88 -5.70 2.43
CA ASN A 388 -18.43 -5.24 3.74
C ASN A 388 -18.49 -3.72 3.89
N TRP A 389 -18.36 -2.95 2.81
CA TRP A 389 -18.49 -1.50 2.85
C TRP A 389 -19.82 -1.04 3.45
N LYS A 390 -20.89 -1.82 3.28
CA LYS A 390 -22.22 -1.54 3.82
C LYS A 390 -22.31 -1.66 5.34
N ASN A 391 -21.33 -2.31 5.99
CA ASN A 391 -21.30 -2.50 7.44
C ASN A 391 -20.71 -1.27 8.17
N VAL A 392 -21.41 -0.15 8.09
CA VAL A 392 -20.97 1.16 8.64
C VAL A 392 -20.58 1.06 10.11
N SER A 393 -21.37 0.34 10.91
CA SER A 393 -21.13 0.22 12.35
C SER A 393 -19.82 -0.52 12.68
N TRP A 394 -19.49 -1.55 11.91
CA TRP A 394 -18.23 -2.28 12.04
C TRP A 394 -17.03 -1.37 11.74
N HIS A 395 -17.07 -0.66 10.61
CA HIS A 395 -16.02 0.28 10.23
C HIS A 395 -15.82 1.35 11.30
N LYS A 396 -16.88 2.04 11.72
CA LYS A 396 -16.81 3.09 12.74
C LYS A 396 -16.22 2.58 14.05
N ARG A 397 -16.67 1.45 14.53
CA ARG A 397 -16.16 0.87 15.78
C ARG A 397 -14.64 0.67 15.74
N LEU A 398 -14.09 0.18 14.63
CA LEU A 398 -12.65 -0.08 14.52
C LEU A 398 -11.84 1.19 14.29
N THR A 399 -12.29 2.07 13.41
CA THR A 399 -11.61 3.34 13.13
C THR A 399 -11.60 4.26 14.33
N GLU A 400 -12.73 4.39 15.04
CA GLU A 400 -12.83 5.17 16.28
C GLU A 400 -11.93 4.57 17.37
N LYS A 401 -11.88 3.25 17.52
CA LYS A 401 -10.98 2.56 18.45
C LYS A 401 -9.51 2.90 18.18
N PHE A 402 -9.10 2.88 16.91
CA PHE A 402 -7.72 3.18 16.53
C PHE A 402 -7.37 4.67 16.75
N LEU A 403 -8.28 5.57 16.42
CA LEU A 403 -8.07 7.01 16.54
C LEU A 403 -8.13 7.53 17.99
N ALA A 404 -8.90 6.87 18.87
CA ALA A 404 -9.10 7.32 20.25
C ALA A 404 -7.83 7.32 21.12
N VAL A 405 -6.75 6.69 20.68
CA VAL A 405 -5.48 6.53 21.42
C VAL A 405 -4.40 7.52 20.93
N ALA A 406 -4.75 8.47 20.09
CA ALA A 406 -3.83 9.46 19.50
C ALA A 406 -3.45 10.59 20.47
#